data_f6f4f512b1e1754a1378c2baa4f573b0
#
_entry.id   f6f4f512b1e1754a1378c2baa4f573b0
#
_cell.length_a   1.000
_cell.length_b   1.000
_cell.length_c   1.000
_cell.angle_alpha   90.00
_cell.angle_beta   90.00
_cell.angle_gamma   90.00
#
_symmetry.space_group_name_H-M   'P 1'
#
loop_
_entity.id
_entity.type
_entity.pdbx_description
1 polymer ?
#
loop_
_entity_poly.entity_id
_entity_poly.type
_entity_poly.pdbx_seq_one_letter_code
_entity_poly.pdbx_strand_id
1 'polypeptide(L)'
;LLCNSANRPDLERSYIDMLRRNMVDGVIVNSLNIGAEAYAEMGLSLVGIDCDLGEASVQIASDSYSIGELATRRLIDDGCSRILCLRSNSRMRMPANKRTDAYLDVVEQAGLPVLVREVEFVKPDDEKSAVVAKILDENPDIDGIFAGDDTMAAICLNVMKQRGLSAPGDIKVVGADGARRTMTFMPDLTTVR
;
A
#
# COMPACT_ATOMS: atom_id res chain seq x y z
N LEU A 1 9.99 16.95 19.00
CA LEU A 1 10.60 17.29 17.71
C LEU A 1 9.91 16.51 16.60
N LEU A 2 9.55 17.15 15.48
CA LEU A 2 9.02 16.49 14.28
C LEU A 2 10.09 16.53 13.19
N CYS A 3 10.44 15.37 12.65
CA CYS A 3 11.40 15.21 11.56
C CYS A 3 10.67 14.62 10.34
N ASN A 4 10.88 15.20 9.16
CA ASN A 4 10.34 14.69 7.91
C ASN A 4 11.50 14.44 6.94
N SER A 5 11.77 13.17 6.68
CA SER A 5 12.82 12.74 5.76
C SER A 5 12.41 12.79 4.28
N ALA A 6 11.11 12.98 4.00
CA ALA A 6 10.57 12.94 2.64
C ALA A 6 11.04 11.69 1.84
N ASN A 7 11.13 10.54 2.52
CA ASN A 7 11.64 9.27 1.98
C ASN A 7 13.12 9.34 1.50
N ARG A 8 13.91 10.27 2.03
CA ARG A 8 15.34 10.40 1.74
C ARG A 8 16.18 9.73 2.84
N PRO A 9 16.88 8.63 2.55
CA PRO A 9 17.67 7.89 3.54
C PRO A 9 18.80 8.71 4.17
N ASP A 10 19.39 9.65 3.41
CA ASP A 10 20.44 10.54 3.88
C ASP A 10 19.94 11.52 4.96
N LEU A 11 18.75 12.11 4.74
CA LEU A 11 18.11 12.98 5.73
C LEU A 11 17.70 12.19 6.98
N GLU A 12 17.16 11.01 6.80
CA GLU A 12 16.75 10.17 7.92
C GLU A 12 17.92 9.80 8.81
N ARG A 13 19.06 9.42 8.22
CA ARG A 13 20.30 9.19 8.99
C ARG A 13 20.77 10.42 9.77
N SER A 14 20.67 11.59 9.16
CA SER A 14 21.05 12.83 9.85
C SER A 14 20.15 13.13 11.04
N TYR A 15 18.85 12.78 10.96
CA TYR A 15 17.92 12.90 12.09
C TYR A 15 18.22 11.89 13.19
N ILE A 16 18.55 10.64 12.85
CA ILE A 16 18.98 9.64 13.84
C ILE A 16 20.21 10.12 14.61
N ASP A 17 21.22 10.65 13.91
CA ASP A 17 22.41 11.19 14.53
C ASP A 17 22.11 12.40 15.43
N MET A 18 21.20 13.26 15.01
CA MET A 18 20.74 14.38 15.82
C MET A 18 20.00 13.92 17.07
N LEU A 19 19.11 12.93 16.97
CA LEU A 19 18.34 12.39 18.10
C LEU A 19 19.26 11.73 19.12
N ARG A 20 20.28 10.99 18.69
CA ARG A 20 21.32 10.42 19.56
C ARG A 20 22.03 11.48 20.41
N ARG A 21 22.26 12.67 19.84
CA ARG A 21 22.98 13.77 20.54
C ARG A 21 22.08 14.56 21.48
N ASN A 22 20.78 14.61 21.22
CA ASN A 22 19.85 15.49 21.95
C ASN A 22 19.10 14.80 23.09
N MET A 23 19.53 13.61 23.51
CA MET A 23 18.99 12.86 24.67
C MET A 23 17.46 12.88 24.74
N VAL A 24 16.81 12.41 23.70
CA VAL A 24 15.35 12.20 23.69
C VAL A 24 15.00 10.92 24.46
N ASP A 25 13.84 10.88 25.09
CA ASP A 25 13.41 9.72 25.89
C ASP A 25 12.90 8.56 25.04
N GLY A 26 12.43 8.84 23.82
CA GLY A 26 11.95 7.85 22.88
C GLY A 26 11.66 8.43 21.50
N VAL A 27 11.42 7.56 20.54
CA VAL A 27 11.17 7.94 19.14
C VAL A 27 9.97 7.18 18.60
N ILE A 28 9.08 7.93 17.93
CA ILE A 28 8.01 7.35 17.11
C ILE A 28 8.46 7.44 15.66
N VAL A 29 8.46 6.32 14.95
CA VAL A 29 8.99 6.20 13.59
C VAL A 29 7.89 5.74 12.64
N ASN A 30 7.77 6.42 11.52
CA ASN A 30 7.08 5.93 10.32
C ASN A 30 8.07 6.08 9.17
N SER A 31 8.73 5.01 8.80
CA SER A 31 9.77 5.03 7.75
C SER A 31 9.79 3.75 6.95
N LEU A 32 10.11 3.90 5.68
CA LEU A 32 10.30 2.81 4.72
C LEU A 32 11.76 2.66 4.29
N ASN A 33 12.65 3.55 4.74
CA ASN A 33 14.00 3.70 4.16
C ASN A 33 15.09 2.96 4.94
N ILE A 34 14.94 2.83 6.25
CA ILE A 34 16.02 2.33 7.13
C ILE A 34 15.53 1.09 7.86
N GLY A 35 16.32 0.03 7.81
CA GLY A 35 16.05 -1.19 8.56
C GLY A 35 16.14 -0.98 10.08
N ALA A 36 15.59 -1.93 10.81
CA ALA A 36 15.49 -1.90 12.27
C ALA A 36 16.82 -1.64 12.99
N GLU A 37 17.92 -2.08 12.42
CA GLU A 37 19.24 -1.98 13.05
C GLU A 37 19.65 -0.53 13.34
N ALA A 38 19.36 0.39 12.43
CA ALA A 38 19.73 1.80 12.58
C ALA A 38 19.04 2.49 13.76
N TYR A 39 17.79 2.09 14.06
CA TYR A 39 17.05 2.59 15.22
C TYR A 39 17.35 1.79 16.48
N ALA A 40 17.49 0.47 16.39
CA ALA A 40 17.81 -0.40 17.53
C ALA A 40 19.13 0.00 18.21
N GLU A 41 20.15 0.41 17.45
CA GLU A 41 21.43 0.90 17.96
C GLU A 41 21.32 2.21 18.78
N MET A 42 20.16 2.90 18.75
CA MET A 42 19.98 4.13 19.51
C MET A 42 19.83 3.88 21.01
N GLY A 43 19.44 2.66 21.43
CA GLY A 43 19.21 2.33 22.83
C GLY A 43 18.03 3.10 23.45
N LEU A 44 17.10 3.60 22.63
CA LEU A 44 15.93 4.39 23.02
C LEU A 44 14.65 3.54 22.96
N SER A 45 13.61 3.98 23.66
CA SER A 45 12.26 3.44 23.48
C SER A 45 11.75 3.76 22.08
N LEU A 46 11.40 2.73 21.30
CA LEU A 46 10.98 2.85 19.91
C LEU A 46 9.54 2.41 19.73
N VAL A 47 8.76 3.21 19.00
CA VAL A 47 7.44 2.86 18.49
C VAL A 47 7.43 3.01 16.97
N GLY A 48 7.21 1.91 16.27
CA GLY A 48 7.01 1.90 14.81
C GLY A 48 5.53 2.06 14.46
N ILE A 49 5.21 2.96 13.54
CA ILE A 49 3.86 3.08 12.96
C ILE A 49 3.95 2.66 11.48
N ASP A 50 3.22 1.61 11.13
CA ASP A 50 3.20 1.01 9.78
C ASP A 50 4.60 0.73 9.21
N CYS A 51 5.58 0.45 10.07
CA CYS A 51 6.93 0.06 9.69
C CYS A 51 7.48 -1.00 10.65
N ASP A 52 8.32 -1.89 10.14
CA ASP A 52 8.96 -2.95 10.94
C ASP A 52 10.33 -2.46 11.43
N LEU A 53 10.43 -2.23 12.73
CA LEU A 53 11.68 -1.82 13.41
C LEU A 53 12.33 -2.96 14.20
N GLY A 54 11.82 -4.19 14.05
CA GLY A 54 12.32 -5.38 14.75
C GLY A 54 11.77 -5.55 16.18
N GLU A 55 12.22 -6.62 16.85
CA GLU A 55 11.68 -7.08 18.14
C GLU A 55 11.91 -6.09 19.31
N ALA A 56 12.88 -5.20 19.19
CA ALA A 56 13.18 -4.19 20.22
C ALA A 56 12.21 -3.00 20.25
N SER A 57 11.18 -2.99 19.37
CA SER A 57 10.24 -1.90 19.22
C SER A 57 8.80 -2.34 19.50
N VAL A 58 7.98 -1.40 19.96
CA VAL A 58 6.52 -1.55 19.91
C VAL A 58 6.05 -1.20 18.51
N GLN A 59 5.32 -2.11 17.87
CA GLN A 59 4.76 -1.87 16.54
C GLN A 59 3.27 -1.61 16.60
N ILE A 60 2.83 -0.57 15.92
CA ILE A 60 1.42 -0.23 15.72
C ILE A 60 1.19 -0.23 14.21
N ALA A 61 0.36 -1.12 13.73
CA ALA A 61 0.04 -1.24 12.32
C ALA A 61 -1.43 -1.62 12.13
N SER A 62 -1.98 -1.29 10.97
CA SER A 62 -3.28 -1.79 10.53
C SER A 62 -3.21 -3.29 10.29
N ASP A 63 -4.33 -3.99 10.49
CA ASP A 63 -4.45 -5.40 10.10
C ASP A 63 -4.48 -5.54 8.58
N SER A 64 -3.30 -5.43 7.99
CA SER A 64 -3.12 -5.45 6.54
C SER A 64 -3.55 -6.75 5.88
N TYR A 65 -3.48 -7.89 6.61
CA TYR A 65 -3.97 -9.15 6.06
C TYR A 65 -5.50 -9.14 5.92
N SER A 66 -6.22 -8.76 6.98
CA SER A 66 -7.69 -8.64 6.91
C SER A 66 -8.15 -7.63 5.87
N ILE A 67 -7.41 -6.53 5.66
CA ILE A 67 -7.71 -5.56 4.59
C ILE A 67 -7.63 -6.24 3.21
N GLY A 68 -6.57 -6.97 2.93
CA GLY A 68 -6.41 -7.68 1.66
C GLY A 68 -7.46 -8.77 1.44
N GLU A 69 -7.78 -9.51 2.50
CA GLU A 69 -8.83 -10.53 2.48
C GLU A 69 -10.19 -9.92 2.15
N LEU A 70 -10.61 -8.90 2.88
CA LEU A 70 -11.91 -8.24 2.68
C LEU A 70 -12.04 -7.64 1.27
N ALA A 71 -10.98 -6.96 0.80
CA ALA A 71 -10.98 -6.36 -0.54
C ALA A 71 -11.12 -7.42 -1.63
N THR A 72 -10.36 -8.52 -1.52
CA THR A 72 -10.37 -9.59 -2.52
C THR A 72 -11.68 -10.35 -2.50
N ARG A 73 -12.21 -10.71 -1.31
CA ARG A 73 -13.51 -11.37 -1.18
C ARG A 73 -14.63 -10.50 -1.73
N ARG A 74 -14.60 -9.19 -1.49
CA ARG A 74 -15.59 -8.26 -2.04
C ARG A 74 -15.62 -8.30 -3.56
N LEU A 75 -14.47 -8.33 -4.24
CA LEU A 75 -14.42 -8.46 -5.70
C LEU A 75 -14.97 -9.78 -6.19
N ILE A 76 -14.68 -10.89 -5.49
CA ILE A 76 -15.22 -12.22 -5.82
C ILE A 76 -16.74 -12.24 -5.61
N ASP A 77 -17.26 -11.71 -4.50
CA ASP A 77 -18.68 -11.65 -4.19
C ASP A 77 -19.45 -10.79 -5.21
N ASP A 78 -18.78 -9.77 -5.76
CA ASP A 78 -19.31 -8.95 -6.86
C ASP A 78 -19.18 -9.62 -8.24
N GLY A 79 -18.72 -10.89 -8.29
CA GLY A 79 -18.67 -11.73 -9.50
C GLY A 79 -17.39 -11.60 -10.32
N CYS A 80 -16.32 -10.97 -9.80
CA CYS A 80 -15.05 -10.93 -10.50
C CYS A 80 -14.37 -12.30 -10.52
N SER A 81 -13.78 -12.64 -11.66
CA SER A 81 -13.08 -13.89 -11.89
C SER A 81 -11.62 -13.71 -12.31
N ARG A 82 -11.25 -12.51 -12.71
CA ARG A 82 -9.88 -12.14 -13.10
C ARG A 82 -9.44 -10.85 -12.42
N ILE A 83 -9.00 -11.01 -11.19
CA ILE A 83 -8.70 -9.91 -10.27
C ILE A 83 -7.22 -9.55 -10.33
N LEU A 84 -6.92 -8.31 -10.71
CA LEU A 84 -5.57 -7.74 -10.61
C LEU A 84 -5.33 -7.22 -9.19
N CYS A 85 -4.26 -7.67 -8.55
CA CYS A 85 -3.73 -7.06 -7.33
C CYS A 85 -2.54 -6.16 -7.69
N LEU A 86 -2.68 -4.87 -7.39
CA LEU A 86 -1.59 -3.90 -7.48
C LEU A 86 -0.93 -3.77 -6.10
N ARG A 87 0.37 -3.99 -6.04
CA ARG A 87 1.13 -3.82 -4.82
C ARG A 87 2.28 -2.84 -5.00
N SER A 88 2.76 -2.31 -3.89
CA SER A 88 4.01 -1.57 -3.85
C SER A 88 5.22 -2.52 -3.94
N ASN A 89 6.42 -1.96 -3.85
CA ASN A 89 7.67 -2.71 -3.98
C ASN A 89 7.78 -3.84 -2.94
N SER A 90 7.84 -5.09 -3.41
CA SER A 90 7.93 -6.29 -2.58
C SER A 90 9.24 -6.40 -1.78
N ARG A 91 10.28 -5.66 -2.16
CA ARG A 91 11.58 -5.68 -1.48
C ARG A 91 11.57 -4.87 -0.16
N MET A 92 10.57 -4.02 0.04
CA MET A 92 10.44 -3.24 1.27
C MET A 92 9.68 -4.07 2.32
N ARG A 93 10.22 -4.17 3.53
CA ARG A 93 9.52 -4.80 4.66
C ARG A 93 8.45 -3.85 5.18
N MET A 94 7.26 -3.94 4.61
CA MET A 94 6.10 -3.13 4.99
C MET A 94 4.98 -4.02 5.49
N PRO A 95 4.30 -3.67 6.58
CA PRO A 95 3.09 -4.38 7.01
C PRO A 95 2.04 -4.47 5.89
N ALA A 96 1.95 -3.45 5.03
CA ALA A 96 1.05 -3.42 3.88
C ALA A 96 1.28 -4.56 2.87
N ASN A 97 2.46 -5.19 2.83
CA ASN A 97 2.70 -6.34 1.95
C ASN A 97 1.79 -7.53 2.29
N LYS A 98 1.34 -7.66 3.55
CA LYS A 98 0.37 -8.68 3.97
C LYS A 98 -0.98 -8.58 3.25
N ARG A 99 -1.31 -7.42 2.66
CA ARG A 99 -2.49 -7.25 1.79
C ARG A 99 -2.40 -8.16 0.57
N THR A 100 -1.18 -8.27 0.00
CA THR A 100 -0.93 -9.16 -1.15
C THR A 100 -0.92 -10.63 -0.74
N ASP A 101 -0.38 -10.97 0.44
CA ASP A 101 -0.40 -12.34 0.94
C ASP A 101 -1.85 -12.82 1.08
N ALA A 102 -2.72 -12.01 1.67
CA ALA A 102 -4.14 -12.30 1.79
C ALA A 102 -4.85 -12.44 0.43
N TYR A 103 -4.51 -11.57 -0.55
CA TYR A 103 -5.03 -11.72 -1.91
C TYR A 103 -4.65 -13.08 -2.49
N LEU A 104 -3.38 -13.49 -2.36
CA LEU A 104 -2.91 -14.78 -2.88
C LEU A 104 -3.68 -15.96 -2.27
N ASP A 105 -3.82 -15.96 -0.94
CA ASP A 105 -4.56 -17.00 -0.22
C ASP A 105 -6.03 -17.08 -0.66
N VAL A 106 -6.69 -15.93 -0.82
CA VAL A 106 -8.11 -15.86 -1.19
C VAL A 106 -8.35 -16.32 -2.63
N VAL A 107 -7.51 -15.88 -3.59
CA VAL A 107 -7.70 -16.31 -5.00
C VAL A 107 -7.35 -17.77 -5.19
N GLU A 108 -6.36 -18.31 -4.44
CA GLU A 108 -6.04 -19.74 -4.44
C GLU A 108 -7.21 -20.57 -3.90
N GLN A 109 -7.77 -20.18 -2.75
CA GLN A 109 -8.97 -20.84 -2.17
C GLN A 109 -10.17 -20.82 -3.11
N ALA A 110 -10.32 -19.76 -3.89
CA ALA A 110 -11.40 -19.60 -4.87
C ALA A 110 -11.12 -20.30 -6.22
N GLY A 111 -9.92 -20.84 -6.43
CA GLY A 111 -9.51 -21.44 -7.70
C GLY A 111 -9.36 -20.42 -8.84
N LEU A 112 -9.10 -19.14 -8.51
CA LEU A 112 -8.96 -18.06 -9.48
C LEU A 112 -7.48 -17.87 -9.89
N PRO A 113 -7.22 -17.31 -11.09
CA PRO A 113 -5.86 -17.05 -11.53
C PRO A 113 -5.20 -15.95 -10.70
N VAL A 114 -3.93 -16.18 -10.34
CA VAL A 114 -3.11 -15.17 -9.66
C VAL A 114 -2.61 -14.11 -10.65
N LEU A 115 -2.92 -12.85 -10.40
CA LEU A 115 -2.46 -11.72 -11.20
C LEU A 115 -1.99 -10.58 -10.30
N VAL A 116 -0.68 -10.51 -10.02
CA VAL A 116 -0.06 -9.47 -9.20
C VAL A 116 0.89 -8.64 -10.06
N ARG A 117 0.83 -7.32 -9.90
CA ARG A 117 1.76 -6.38 -10.54
C ARG A 117 2.27 -5.37 -9.52
N GLU A 118 3.55 -4.99 -9.67
CA GLU A 118 4.17 -3.96 -8.85
C GLU A 118 4.06 -2.59 -9.50
N VAL A 119 3.66 -1.61 -8.68
CA VAL A 119 3.74 -0.19 -9.02
C VAL A 119 4.51 0.50 -7.91
N GLU A 120 5.68 1.06 -8.23
CA GLU A 120 6.54 1.66 -7.21
C GLU A 120 5.86 2.84 -6.50
N PHE A 121 5.76 2.75 -5.17
CA PHE A 121 5.09 3.74 -4.32
C PHE A 121 5.68 5.14 -4.47
N VAL A 122 7.00 5.25 -4.59
CA VAL A 122 7.71 6.54 -4.61
C VAL A 122 7.69 7.25 -5.96
N LYS A 123 7.18 6.60 -7.01
CA LYS A 123 7.07 7.23 -8.33
C LYS A 123 6.05 8.36 -8.35
N PRO A 124 6.25 9.40 -9.19
CA PRO A 124 5.23 10.39 -9.51
C PRO A 124 3.95 9.76 -10.05
N ASP A 125 2.80 10.41 -9.83
CA ASP A 125 1.49 9.83 -10.20
C ASP A 125 1.29 9.69 -11.71
N ASP A 126 1.93 10.50 -12.52
CA ASP A 126 1.95 10.36 -13.98
C ASP A 126 2.71 9.11 -14.43
N GLU A 127 3.84 8.79 -13.80
CA GLU A 127 4.56 7.54 -14.07
C GLU A 127 3.76 6.31 -13.61
N LYS A 128 3.14 6.37 -12.43
CA LYS A 128 2.23 5.31 -11.96
C LYS A 128 1.08 5.09 -12.93
N SER A 129 0.48 6.18 -13.41
CA SER A 129 -0.60 6.14 -14.41
C SER A 129 -0.15 5.45 -15.69
N ALA A 130 1.06 5.74 -16.19
CA ALA A 130 1.61 5.08 -17.36
C ALA A 130 1.83 3.57 -17.15
N VAL A 131 2.29 3.17 -15.95
CA VAL A 131 2.45 1.75 -15.59
C VAL A 131 1.10 1.04 -15.52
N VAL A 132 0.11 1.63 -14.84
CA VAL A 132 -1.26 1.07 -14.76
C VAL A 132 -1.87 0.95 -16.16
N ALA A 133 -1.69 1.96 -16.98
CA ALA A 133 -2.12 1.97 -18.36
C ALA A 133 -1.60 0.76 -19.14
N LYS A 134 -0.29 0.51 -19.05
CA LYS A 134 0.36 -0.62 -19.71
C LYS A 134 -0.16 -1.96 -19.17
N ILE A 135 -0.34 -2.07 -17.84
CA ILE A 135 -0.86 -3.30 -17.21
C ILE A 135 -2.26 -3.63 -17.75
N LEU A 136 -3.14 -2.64 -17.89
CA LEU A 136 -4.48 -2.84 -18.45
C LEU A 136 -4.43 -3.25 -19.93
N ASP A 137 -3.53 -2.66 -20.73
CA ASP A 137 -3.36 -3.02 -22.14
C ASP A 137 -2.85 -4.48 -22.31
N GLU A 138 -1.98 -4.94 -21.40
CA GLU A 138 -1.45 -6.30 -21.39
C GLU A 138 -2.43 -7.35 -20.86
N ASN A 139 -3.49 -6.92 -20.16
CA ASN A 139 -4.45 -7.81 -19.50
C ASN A 139 -5.90 -7.31 -19.74
N PRO A 140 -6.39 -7.37 -20.99
CA PRO A 140 -7.68 -6.79 -21.36
C PRO A 140 -8.91 -7.53 -20.78
N ASP A 141 -8.71 -8.67 -20.18
CA ASP A 141 -9.74 -9.53 -19.59
C ASP A 141 -9.87 -9.38 -18.05
N ILE A 142 -9.20 -8.39 -17.46
CA ILE A 142 -9.37 -8.03 -16.05
C ILE A 142 -10.80 -7.52 -15.82
N ASP A 143 -11.50 -8.07 -14.81
CA ASP A 143 -12.84 -7.66 -14.38
C ASP A 143 -12.86 -7.06 -12.96
N GLY A 144 -11.74 -7.18 -12.20
CA GLY A 144 -11.58 -6.62 -10.88
C GLY A 144 -10.17 -6.12 -10.62
N ILE A 145 -10.03 -5.05 -9.82
CA ILE A 145 -8.76 -4.50 -9.36
C ILE A 145 -8.79 -4.30 -7.85
N PHE A 146 -7.91 -4.99 -7.13
CA PHE A 146 -7.51 -4.61 -5.79
C PHE A 146 -6.28 -3.70 -5.86
N ALA A 147 -6.48 -2.43 -5.60
CA ALA A 147 -5.49 -1.39 -5.87
C ALA A 147 -4.41 -1.23 -4.77
N GLY A 148 -4.54 -1.95 -3.65
CA GLY A 148 -3.58 -1.91 -2.55
C GLY A 148 -3.73 -0.71 -1.61
N ASP A 149 -4.04 0.47 -2.13
CA ASP A 149 -4.41 1.69 -1.38
C ASP A 149 -5.38 2.57 -2.18
N ASP A 150 -5.94 3.59 -1.52
CA ASP A 150 -6.94 4.49 -2.14
C ASP A 150 -6.34 5.41 -3.21
N THR A 151 -5.07 5.79 -3.07
CA THR A 151 -4.40 6.64 -4.07
C THR A 151 -4.21 5.87 -5.38
N MET A 152 -3.79 4.60 -5.27
CA MET A 152 -3.67 3.72 -6.41
C MET A 152 -5.04 3.42 -7.03
N ALA A 153 -6.09 3.26 -6.22
CA ALA A 153 -7.46 3.12 -6.72
C ALA A 153 -7.89 4.33 -7.55
N ALA A 154 -7.60 5.55 -7.06
CA ALA A 154 -7.86 6.79 -7.80
C ALA A 154 -7.10 6.84 -9.14
N ILE A 155 -5.85 6.43 -9.16
CA ILE A 155 -5.04 6.34 -10.39
C ILE A 155 -5.69 5.34 -11.37
N CYS A 156 -6.07 4.15 -10.91
CA CYS A 156 -6.75 3.16 -11.74
C CYS A 156 -8.03 3.72 -12.37
N LEU A 157 -8.89 4.34 -11.56
CA LEU A 157 -10.14 4.95 -12.04
C LEU A 157 -9.91 6.04 -13.07
N ASN A 158 -8.89 6.89 -12.89
CA ASN A 158 -8.52 7.92 -13.84
C ASN A 158 -8.01 7.32 -15.16
N VAL A 159 -7.15 6.31 -15.10
CA VAL A 159 -6.63 5.61 -16.29
C VAL A 159 -7.76 4.90 -17.04
N MET A 160 -8.66 4.23 -16.33
CA MET A 160 -9.84 3.60 -16.91
C MET A 160 -10.73 4.62 -17.63
N LYS A 161 -11.03 5.74 -16.99
CA LYS A 161 -11.82 6.83 -17.58
C LYS A 161 -11.21 7.38 -18.87
N GLN A 162 -9.88 7.55 -18.91
CA GLN A 162 -9.16 8.00 -20.13
C GLN A 162 -9.28 6.99 -21.29
N ARG A 163 -9.53 5.72 -20.98
CA ARG A 163 -9.76 4.64 -21.95
C ARG A 163 -11.23 4.39 -22.28
N GLY A 164 -12.13 5.18 -21.73
CA GLY A 164 -13.57 4.98 -21.90
C GLY A 164 -14.13 3.79 -21.12
N LEU A 165 -13.35 3.25 -20.17
CA LEU A 165 -13.80 2.19 -19.29
C LEU A 165 -14.48 2.78 -18.04
N SER A 166 -15.53 2.12 -17.56
CA SER A 166 -16.31 2.51 -16.41
C SER A 166 -16.07 1.60 -15.20
N ALA A 167 -16.13 2.16 -14.00
CA ALA A 167 -16.24 1.41 -12.77
C ALA A 167 -17.63 1.71 -12.14
N PRO A 168 -18.37 0.69 -11.70
CA PRO A 168 -18.07 -0.74 -11.69
C PRO A 168 -18.49 -1.48 -12.99
N GLY A 169 -18.89 -0.78 -14.05
CA GLY A 169 -19.50 -1.37 -15.25
C GLY A 169 -18.59 -2.34 -15.99
N ASP A 170 -17.38 -1.91 -16.32
CA ASP A 170 -16.41 -2.73 -17.05
C ASP A 170 -15.45 -3.43 -16.09
N ILE A 171 -14.86 -2.68 -15.14
CA ILE A 171 -13.92 -3.22 -14.15
C ILE A 171 -14.31 -2.69 -12.77
N LYS A 172 -14.40 -3.56 -11.78
CA LYS A 172 -14.63 -3.17 -10.39
C LYS A 172 -13.30 -2.84 -9.71
N VAL A 173 -13.29 -1.78 -8.90
CA VAL A 173 -12.08 -1.31 -8.21
C VAL A 173 -12.33 -1.23 -6.72
N VAL A 174 -11.46 -1.86 -5.94
CA VAL A 174 -11.46 -1.76 -4.47
C VAL A 174 -10.13 -1.19 -4.00
N GLY A 175 -10.20 -0.12 -3.21
CA GLY A 175 -9.07 0.49 -2.52
C GLY A 175 -8.88 -0.04 -1.11
N ALA A 176 -7.95 0.57 -0.40
CA ALA A 176 -7.71 0.35 1.02
C ALA A 176 -7.29 1.66 1.69
N ASP A 177 -7.52 1.75 2.99
CA ASP A 177 -7.28 2.81 3.95
C ASP A 177 -8.54 3.61 4.31
N GLY A 178 -9.46 3.88 3.39
CA GLY A 178 -10.69 4.64 3.63
C GLY A 178 -10.42 6.00 4.25
N ALA A 179 -9.32 6.64 3.85
CA ALA A 179 -8.88 7.89 4.45
C ALA A 179 -9.95 8.98 4.26
N ARG A 180 -10.23 9.74 5.34
CA ARG A 180 -11.30 10.77 5.33
C ARG A 180 -11.19 11.71 4.14
N ARG A 181 -9.97 12.10 3.77
CA ARG A 181 -9.74 12.99 2.63
C ARG A 181 -10.14 12.33 1.31
N THR A 182 -9.76 11.08 1.09
CA THR A 182 -10.14 10.33 -0.10
C THR A 182 -11.65 10.21 -0.20
N MET A 183 -12.31 9.82 0.89
CA MET A 183 -13.78 9.68 0.92
C MET A 183 -14.52 10.99 0.71
N THR A 184 -13.89 12.14 0.94
CA THR A 184 -14.47 13.47 0.64
C THR A 184 -14.48 13.76 -0.85
N PHE A 185 -13.41 13.38 -1.57
CA PHE A 185 -13.27 13.65 -3.01
C PHE A 185 -13.78 12.50 -3.89
N MET A 186 -13.82 11.30 -3.35
CA MET A 186 -14.22 10.07 -4.04
C MET A 186 -15.20 9.27 -3.16
N PRO A 187 -16.42 9.82 -2.90
CA PRO A 187 -17.37 9.19 -1.99
C PRO A 187 -17.88 7.84 -2.50
N ASP A 188 -17.81 7.61 -3.81
CA ASP A 188 -18.27 6.36 -4.46
C ASP A 188 -17.18 5.28 -4.53
N LEU A 189 -15.96 5.56 -4.05
CA LEU A 189 -14.87 4.57 -4.02
C LEU A 189 -15.21 3.46 -3.02
N THR A 190 -15.27 2.22 -3.49
CA THR A 190 -15.28 1.06 -2.62
C THR A 190 -13.89 0.88 -2.01
N THR A 191 -13.79 0.93 -0.69
CA THR A 191 -12.51 0.82 0.03
C THR A 191 -12.70 0.10 1.37
N VAL A 192 -11.65 -0.57 1.84
CA VAL A 192 -11.58 -1.19 3.17
C VAL A 192 -11.02 -0.19 4.17
N ARG A 193 -11.66 -0.13 5.33
CA ARG A 193 -11.26 0.71 6.46
C ARG A 193 -10.77 -0.09 7.63
#